data_a7275f9f2c112b0268ce9382f9771f29
#
_entry.id   a7275f9f2c112b0268ce9382f9771f29
#
_cell.length_a   1.000
_cell.length_b   1.000
_cell.length_c   1.000
_cell.angle_alpha   90.00
_cell.angle_beta   90.00
_cell.angle_gamma   90.00
#
_symmetry.space_group_name_H-M   'P 1'
#
loop_
_entity.id
_entity.type
_entity.pdbx_description
1 polymer ?
#
loop_
_entity_poly.entity_id
_entity_poly.type
_entity_poly.pdbx_seq_one_letter_code
_entity_poly.pdbx_strand_id
1 'polypeptide(L)'
;MNYKDTLNLPSTKFPMKANLPQKEPETIKYWNEIKLYEEIRSERKGCERFILHDGPPYANGDIHIGHAVNKILKDFVVKSKTLSGFDSPLIPGWDCHGLPIELKVEKKYGKSKFKDNKNAFRKA
;
A
#
# COMPACT_ATOMS: atom_id res chain seq x y z
N MET A 1 -11.78 17.71 51.60
CA MET A 1 -10.72 18.11 50.65
C MET A 1 -10.75 17.14 49.48
N ASN A 2 -10.91 17.62 48.26
CA ASN A 2 -10.90 16.74 47.08
C ASN A 2 -9.46 16.66 46.55
N TYR A 3 -8.79 15.56 46.78
CA TYR A 3 -7.40 15.36 46.40
C TYR A 3 -7.19 15.30 44.87
N LYS A 4 -8.27 15.21 44.06
CA LYS A 4 -8.16 15.26 42.60
C LYS A 4 -7.57 16.58 42.10
N ASP A 5 -7.83 17.68 42.79
CA ASP A 5 -7.41 19.01 42.42
C ASP A 5 -5.94 19.29 42.77
N THR A 6 -5.29 18.36 43.51
CA THR A 6 -3.87 18.45 43.89
C THR A 6 -2.96 17.61 43.00
N LEU A 7 -3.51 16.89 42.02
CA LEU A 7 -2.74 16.02 41.13
C LEU A 7 -2.18 16.83 39.95
N ASN A 8 -0.88 16.95 39.88
CA ASN A 8 -0.16 17.52 38.73
C ASN A 8 -0.01 16.49 37.61
N LEU A 9 -1.12 16.12 36.98
CA LEU A 9 -1.08 15.22 35.84
C LEU A 9 -0.65 15.99 34.58
N PRO A 10 0.17 15.36 33.70
CA PRO A 10 0.53 15.98 32.45
C PRO A 10 -0.71 16.21 31.61
N SER A 11 -0.84 17.45 31.09
CA SER A 11 -1.93 17.81 30.18
C SER A 11 -1.39 17.89 28.75
N THR A 12 -2.08 17.27 27.80
CA THR A 12 -1.73 17.31 26.39
C THR A 12 -2.97 17.50 25.53
N LYS A 13 -2.80 18.22 24.41
CA LYS A 13 -3.81 18.30 23.36
C LYS A 13 -3.85 17.06 22.45
N PHE A 14 -2.88 16.14 22.65
CA PHE A 14 -2.83 14.91 21.88
C PHE A 14 -3.96 13.98 22.30
N PRO A 15 -4.81 13.50 21.38
CA PRO A 15 -5.96 12.69 21.73
C PRO A 15 -5.52 11.32 22.24
N MET A 16 -6.16 10.84 23.32
CA MET A 16 -5.94 9.51 23.89
C MET A 16 -6.27 8.37 22.91
N LYS A 17 -7.24 8.59 22.03
CA LYS A 17 -7.66 7.62 21.01
C LYS A 17 -7.26 8.13 19.64
N ALA A 18 -6.58 7.29 18.88
CA ALA A 18 -6.16 7.63 17.50
C ALA A 18 -7.35 7.76 16.54
N ASN A 19 -8.43 6.99 16.77
CA ASN A 19 -9.65 6.97 15.92
C ASN A 19 -9.33 6.74 14.44
N LEU A 20 -8.45 5.79 14.15
CA LEU A 20 -7.89 5.54 12.81
C LEU A 20 -8.94 5.29 11.72
N PRO A 21 -10.03 4.50 11.97
CA PRO A 21 -11.03 4.25 10.92
C PRO A 21 -11.67 5.51 10.35
N GLN A 22 -11.73 6.60 11.12
CA GLN A 22 -12.24 7.89 10.67
C GLN A 22 -11.12 8.78 10.13
N LYS A 23 -9.98 8.84 10.81
CA LYS A 23 -8.87 9.74 10.44
C LYS A 23 -8.13 9.32 9.18
N GLU A 24 -7.94 8.02 8.96
CA GLU A 24 -7.18 7.56 7.79
C GLU A 24 -7.82 7.94 6.45
N PRO A 25 -9.14 7.77 6.24
CA PRO A 25 -9.79 8.24 5.02
C PRO A 25 -9.67 9.76 4.81
N GLU A 26 -9.81 10.54 5.90
CA GLU A 26 -9.65 12.01 5.85
C GLU A 26 -8.22 12.40 5.48
N THR A 27 -7.23 11.71 6.05
CA THR A 27 -5.81 11.93 5.75
C THR A 27 -5.49 11.61 4.30
N ILE A 28 -6.00 10.48 3.78
CA ILE A 28 -5.81 10.09 2.37
C ILE A 28 -6.45 11.12 1.44
N LYS A 29 -7.65 11.58 1.75
CA LYS A 29 -8.33 12.62 0.99
C LYS A 29 -7.47 13.90 0.94
N TYR A 30 -7.00 14.37 2.09
CA TYR A 30 -6.13 15.53 2.18
C TYR A 30 -4.84 15.36 1.37
N TRP A 31 -4.16 14.22 1.46
CA TRP A 31 -2.95 13.94 0.69
C TRP A 31 -3.19 13.97 -0.83
N ASN A 32 -4.35 13.49 -1.28
CA ASN A 32 -4.73 13.55 -2.68
C ASN A 32 -5.02 14.99 -3.13
N GLU A 33 -5.68 15.79 -2.30
CA GLU A 33 -5.97 17.20 -2.58
C GLU A 33 -4.70 18.03 -2.76
N ILE A 34 -3.71 17.84 -1.89
CA ILE A 34 -2.41 18.52 -1.97
C ILE A 34 -1.41 17.84 -2.92
N LYS A 35 -1.79 16.74 -3.57
CA LYS A 35 -0.92 15.95 -4.47
C LYS A 35 0.42 15.59 -3.81
N LEU A 36 0.36 15.15 -2.54
CA LEU A 36 1.54 14.94 -1.70
C LEU A 36 2.60 14.05 -2.36
N TYR A 37 2.18 12.99 -3.07
CA TYR A 37 3.14 12.08 -3.70
C TYR A 37 3.90 12.76 -4.84
N GLU A 38 3.22 13.53 -5.67
CA GLU A 38 3.82 14.30 -6.76
C GLU A 38 4.79 15.35 -6.23
N GLU A 39 4.45 16.04 -5.15
CA GLU A 39 5.35 16.99 -4.48
C GLU A 39 6.60 16.29 -3.96
N ILE A 40 6.47 15.16 -3.28
CA ILE A 40 7.62 14.37 -2.81
C ILE A 40 8.51 13.96 -4.00
N ARG A 41 7.92 13.52 -5.11
CA ARG A 41 8.66 13.14 -6.32
C ARG A 41 9.41 14.33 -6.93
N SER A 42 8.78 15.50 -6.93
CA SER A 42 9.38 16.75 -7.42
C SER A 42 10.57 17.18 -6.55
N GLU A 43 10.39 17.22 -5.24
CA GLU A 43 11.43 17.60 -4.28
C GLU A 43 12.63 16.64 -4.25
N ARG A 44 12.42 15.37 -4.56
CA ARG A 44 13.50 14.36 -4.59
C ARG A 44 14.13 14.19 -5.98
N LYS A 45 13.71 14.96 -6.96
CA LYS A 45 14.26 14.89 -8.31
C LYS A 45 15.76 15.29 -8.31
N GLY A 46 16.59 14.37 -8.78
CA GLY A 46 18.04 14.58 -8.85
C GLY A 46 18.81 14.14 -7.59
N CYS A 47 18.11 13.72 -6.53
CA CYS A 47 18.75 13.08 -5.39
C CYS A 47 19.26 11.66 -5.75
N GLU A 48 20.12 11.10 -4.92
CA GLU A 48 20.58 9.72 -5.06
C GLU A 48 19.39 8.75 -5.06
N ARG A 49 19.37 7.86 -6.03
CA ARG A 49 18.24 6.95 -6.23
C ARG A 49 18.36 5.70 -5.36
N PHE A 50 17.28 5.37 -4.66
CA PHE A 50 17.12 4.10 -3.96
C PHE A 50 15.89 3.36 -4.51
N ILE A 51 16.10 2.20 -5.12
CA ILE A 51 15.04 1.39 -5.70
C ILE A 51 14.81 0.15 -4.85
N LEU A 52 13.60 0.04 -4.28
CA LEU A 52 13.13 -1.18 -3.65
C LEU A 52 12.34 -2.00 -4.67
N HIS A 53 12.84 -3.19 -5.01
CA HIS A 53 12.11 -4.11 -5.87
C HIS A 53 10.87 -4.64 -5.15
N ASP A 54 9.71 -4.49 -5.80
CA ASP A 54 8.47 -5.07 -5.33
C ASP A 54 8.29 -6.47 -5.93
N GLY A 55 8.07 -7.49 -5.09
CA GLY A 55 7.49 -8.76 -5.52
C GLY A 55 5.97 -8.58 -5.56
N PRO A 56 5.36 -8.45 -6.75
CA PRO A 56 3.95 -8.17 -6.85
C PRO A 56 3.12 -9.39 -6.44
N PRO A 57 1.96 -9.20 -5.79
CA PRO A 57 1.04 -10.29 -5.51
C PRO A 57 0.35 -10.78 -6.78
N TYR A 58 -0.07 -12.04 -6.79
CA TYR A 58 -0.92 -12.57 -7.84
C TYR A 58 -2.28 -11.90 -7.88
N ALA A 59 -2.75 -11.54 -9.09
CA ALA A 59 -4.07 -10.94 -9.32
C ALA A 59 -5.19 -12.00 -9.34
N ASN A 60 -5.21 -12.94 -8.39
CA ASN A 60 -6.08 -14.11 -8.41
C ASN A 60 -7.04 -14.24 -7.22
N GLY A 61 -7.07 -13.27 -6.32
CA GLY A 61 -7.93 -13.31 -5.13
C GLY A 61 -7.79 -12.09 -4.23
N ASP A 62 -8.42 -12.19 -3.07
CA ASP A 62 -8.40 -11.14 -2.07
C ASP A 62 -7.02 -11.06 -1.37
N ILE A 63 -6.67 -9.86 -0.92
CA ILE A 63 -5.48 -9.67 -0.11
C ILE A 63 -5.68 -10.26 1.28
N HIS A 64 -4.62 -10.79 1.87
CA HIS A 64 -4.60 -11.35 3.22
C HIS A 64 -3.53 -10.68 4.08
N ILE A 65 -3.49 -11.02 5.36
CA ILE A 65 -2.57 -10.39 6.33
C ILE A 65 -1.09 -10.48 5.91
N GLY A 66 -0.68 -11.55 5.23
CA GLY A 66 0.68 -11.66 4.70
C GLY A 66 1.00 -10.60 3.65
N HIS A 67 0.06 -10.26 2.77
CA HIS A 67 0.21 -9.13 1.84
C HIS A 67 0.30 -7.80 2.60
N ALA A 68 -0.55 -7.61 3.62
CA ALA A 68 -0.52 -6.39 4.44
C ALA A 68 0.84 -6.20 5.10
N VAL A 69 1.38 -7.22 5.77
CA VAL A 69 2.71 -7.17 6.39
C VAL A 69 3.79 -6.83 5.37
N ASN A 70 3.80 -7.52 4.22
CA ASN A 70 4.78 -7.27 3.17
C ASN A 70 4.73 -5.83 2.65
N LYS A 71 3.54 -5.29 2.37
CA LYS A 71 3.38 -3.93 1.85
C LYS A 71 3.71 -2.87 2.89
N ILE A 72 3.34 -3.08 4.15
CA ILE A 72 3.68 -2.16 5.25
C ILE A 72 5.19 -2.09 5.47
N LEU A 73 5.90 -3.23 5.45
CA LEU A 73 7.37 -3.23 5.58
C LEU A 73 8.04 -2.50 4.42
N LYS A 74 7.57 -2.67 3.19
CA LYS A 74 8.07 -1.92 2.02
C LYS A 74 7.79 -0.43 2.14
N ASP A 75 6.62 -0.05 2.62
CA ASP A 75 6.26 1.35 2.87
C ASP A 75 7.21 1.99 3.89
N PHE A 76 7.52 1.29 4.99
CA PHE A 76 8.51 1.76 5.96
C PHE A 76 9.89 2.01 5.34
N VAL A 77 10.38 1.08 4.53
CA VAL A 77 11.68 1.22 3.86
C VAL A 77 11.67 2.41 2.91
N VAL A 78 10.68 2.52 2.04
CA VAL A 78 10.57 3.59 1.05
C VAL A 78 10.44 4.96 1.72
N LYS A 79 9.57 5.08 2.73
CA LYS A 79 9.39 6.32 3.49
C LYS A 79 10.65 6.72 4.26
N SER A 80 11.29 5.75 4.93
CA SER A 80 12.55 5.99 5.63
C SER A 80 13.64 6.52 4.69
N LYS A 81 13.81 5.90 3.52
CA LYS A 81 14.77 6.35 2.51
C LYS A 81 14.43 7.73 1.96
N THR A 82 13.15 7.98 1.66
CA THR A 82 12.69 9.30 1.22
C THR A 82 12.97 10.38 2.26
N LEU A 83 12.70 10.11 3.54
CA LEU A 83 12.99 11.03 4.66
C LEU A 83 14.51 11.24 4.85
N SER A 84 15.32 10.23 4.53
CA SER A 84 16.78 10.32 4.56
C SER A 84 17.38 11.05 3.33
N GLY A 85 16.57 11.59 2.44
CA GLY A 85 17.02 12.41 1.32
C GLY A 85 17.15 11.67 -0.03
N PHE A 86 16.84 10.38 -0.09
CA PHE A 86 16.91 9.62 -1.34
C PHE A 86 15.69 9.84 -2.23
N ASP A 87 15.90 9.72 -3.54
CA ASP A 87 14.83 9.54 -4.53
C ASP A 87 14.37 8.08 -4.51
N SER A 88 13.38 7.77 -3.67
CA SER A 88 12.88 6.40 -3.43
C SER A 88 11.42 6.24 -3.89
N PRO A 89 11.18 6.01 -5.19
CA PRO A 89 9.82 5.75 -5.69
C PRO A 89 9.32 4.37 -5.29
N LEU A 90 8.04 4.28 -4.95
CA LEU A 90 7.32 3.02 -4.86
C LEU A 90 6.49 2.81 -6.12
N ILE A 91 6.80 1.75 -6.86
CA ILE A 91 6.05 1.37 -8.07
C ILE A 91 5.34 0.05 -7.78
N PRO A 92 4.06 0.08 -7.40
CA PRO A 92 3.29 -1.14 -7.16
C PRO A 92 2.97 -1.87 -8.45
N GLY A 93 2.78 -3.19 -8.36
CA GLY A 93 2.42 -4.02 -9.49
C GLY A 93 1.57 -5.21 -9.09
N TRP A 94 1.15 -5.98 -10.10
CA TRP A 94 0.41 -7.23 -9.96
C TRP A 94 1.08 -8.31 -10.82
N ASP A 95 1.19 -9.51 -10.28
CA ASP A 95 1.55 -10.68 -11.07
C ASP A 95 0.28 -11.25 -11.74
N CYS A 96 0.19 -11.03 -13.04
CA CYS A 96 -0.97 -11.40 -13.85
C CYS A 96 -0.73 -12.64 -14.72
N HIS A 97 0.33 -13.42 -14.44
CA HIS A 97 0.74 -14.56 -15.26
C HIS A 97 0.92 -15.83 -14.43
N GLY A 98 1.09 -16.95 -15.15
CA GLY A 98 1.39 -18.23 -14.55
C GLY A 98 0.19 -19.03 -14.07
N LEU A 99 0.47 -20.23 -13.59
CA LEU A 99 -0.51 -21.23 -13.18
C LEU A 99 -1.59 -20.73 -12.20
N PRO A 100 -1.28 -19.91 -11.18
CA PRO A 100 -2.30 -19.41 -10.26
C PRO A 100 -3.40 -18.59 -10.97
N ILE A 101 -3.02 -17.80 -11.97
CA ILE A 101 -3.96 -16.99 -12.77
C ILE A 101 -4.73 -17.89 -13.73
N GLU A 102 -4.04 -18.80 -14.43
CA GLU A 102 -4.64 -19.75 -15.36
C GLU A 102 -5.73 -20.60 -14.68
N LEU A 103 -5.44 -21.16 -13.49
CA LEU A 103 -6.40 -21.90 -12.69
C LEU A 103 -7.63 -21.07 -12.30
N LYS A 104 -7.44 -19.78 -12.02
CA LYS A 104 -8.56 -18.88 -11.68
C LYS A 104 -9.44 -18.64 -12.89
N VAL A 105 -8.86 -18.42 -14.07
CA VAL A 105 -9.57 -18.26 -15.34
C VAL A 105 -10.31 -19.55 -15.70
N GLU A 106 -9.65 -20.71 -15.60
CA GLU A 106 -10.30 -22.00 -15.84
C GLU A 106 -11.48 -22.28 -14.91
N LYS A 107 -11.34 -21.94 -13.61
CA LYS A 107 -12.44 -22.04 -12.64
C LYS A 107 -13.63 -21.18 -13.02
N LYS A 108 -13.36 -19.94 -13.49
CA LYS A 108 -14.39 -18.95 -13.81
C LYS A 108 -15.14 -19.27 -15.11
N TYR A 109 -14.43 -19.74 -16.12
CA TYR A 109 -14.96 -19.88 -17.47
C TYR A 109 -15.09 -21.33 -17.97
N GLY A 110 -14.51 -22.29 -17.26
CA GLY A 110 -14.46 -23.71 -17.63
C GLY A 110 -13.28 -24.04 -18.54
N LYS A 111 -12.68 -25.22 -18.32
CA LYS A 111 -11.49 -25.68 -19.07
C LYS A 111 -11.72 -25.81 -20.58
N SER A 112 -12.94 -26.13 -21.00
CA SER A 112 -13.29 -26.37 -22.41
C SER A 112 -13.40 -25.09 -23.23
N LYS A 113 -13.68 -23.94 -22.60
CA LYS A 113 -14.00 -22.68 -23.30
C LYS A 113 -12.86 -22.15 -24.15
N PHE A 114 -11.62 -22.42 -23.73
CA PHE A 114 -10.42 -21.87 -24.37
C PHE A 114 -9.52 -22.92 -25.02
N LYS A 115 -10.00 -24.20 -25.12
CA LYS A 115 -9.19 -25.35 -25.53
C LYS A 115 -8.47 -25.12 -26.88
N ASP A 116 -9.11 -24.39 -27.79
CA ASP A 116 -8.59 -24.14 -29.13
C ASP A 116 -8.19 -22.69 -29.40
N ASN A 117 -8.26 -21.81 -28.38
CA ASN A 117 -7.92 -20.41 -28.55
C ASN A 117 -7.11 -19.83 -27.38
N LYS A 118 -5.79 -20.06 -27.44
CA LYS A 118 -4.84 -19.55 -26.43
C LYS A 118 -4.85 -18.01 -26.28
N ASN A 119 -5.14 -17.30 -27.37
CA ASN A 119 -5.19 -15.84 -27.32
C ASN A 119 -6.43 -15.32 -26.57
N ALA A 120 -7.56 -16.01 -26.71
CA ALA A 120 -8.76 -15.69 -25.93
C ALA A 120 -8.56 -16.02 -24.44
N PHE A 121 -7.84 -17.11 -24.13
CA PHE A 121 -7.48 -17.45 -22.75
C PHE A 121 -6.60 -16.39 -22.08
N ARG A 122 -5.60 -15.87 -22.81
CA ARG A 122 -4.72 -14.80 -22.30
C ARG A 122 -5.41 -13.46 -22.08
N LYS A 123 -6.55 -13.23 -22.71
CA LYS A 123 -7.34 -11.99 -22.57
C LYS A 123 -8.43 -12.09 -21.51
N ALA A 124 -8.70 -13.26 -20.97
CA ALA A 124 -9.75 -13.52 -19.99
C ALA A 124 -9.31 -13.24 -18.55
#